data_bd8bbeae510ed3e0694a5cb2ce95e6e1
#
_entry.id   bd8bbeae510ed3e0694a5cb2ce95e6e1
#
_cell.length_a   1.000
_cell.length_b   1.000
_cell.length_c   1.000
_cell.angle_alpha   90.00
_cell.angle_beta   90.00
_cell.angle_gamma   90.00
#
_symmetry.space_group_name_H-M   'P 1'
#
loop_
_entity.id
_entity.type
_entity.pdbx_description
1 polymer ?
#
loop_
_entity_poly.entity_id
_entity_poly.type
_entity_poly.pdbx_seq_one_letter_code
_entity_poly.pdbx_strand_id
1 'polypeptide(L)'
;MTSFLVLPVREAVVWIRAWTDHAWPMTLQEAFAVRDRLGWRPAPDDGRFFTTKLSTNGQEDGHIGIVNEGGVKGVSLPLTSRGRLQDKAVCAPIAHAAHIDYVNALTALWGPGQDKGERDGVWEHRWVLPNQVSVT
;
A
#
# COMPACT_ATOMS: atom_id res chain seq x y z
N MET A 1 -7.64 24.58 -1.07
CA MET A 1 -7.90 23.56 -2.09
C MET A 1 -7.36 22.22 -1.62
N THR A 2 -8.16 21.20 -1.72
CA THR A 2 -7.79 19.86 -1.27
C THR A 2 -6.92 19.18 -2.32
N SER A 3 -5.72 18.75 -1.92
CA SER A 3 -4.80 18.02 -2.81
C SER A 3 -4.86 16.53 -2.51
N PHE A 4 -6.04 15.94 -2.64
CA PHE A 4 -6.19 14.52 -2.42
C PHE A 4 -5.75 13.76 -3.68
N LEU A 5 -4.65 13.00 -3.54
CA LEU A 5 -4.05 12.26 -4.65
C LEU A 5 -4.52 10.81 -4.62
N VAL A 6 -4.85 10.29 -5.79
CA VAL A 6 -5.22 8.88 -5.98
C VAL A 6 -4.25 8.28 -6.99
N LEU A 7 -3.60 7.19 -6.61
CA LEU A 7 -2.67 6.52 -7.51
C LEU A 7 -3.46 5.86 -8.65
N PRO A 8 -3.07 6.07 -9.92
CA PRO A 8 -3.71 5.37 -11.03
C PRO A 8 -3.65 3.85 -10.83
N VAL A 9 -4.72 3.15 -11.22
CA VAL A 9 -4.84 1.71 -11.01
C VAL A 9 -3.64 0.94 -11.55
N ARG A 10 -3.19 1.27 -12.77
CA ARG A 10 -2.04 0.59 -13.38
C ARG A 10 -0.79 0.72 -12.51
N GLU A 11 -0.55 1.90 -11.97
CA GLU A 11 0.61 2.17 -11.13
C GLU A 11 0.47 1.49 -9.77
N ALA A 12 -0.75 1.47 -9.22
CA ALA A 12 -1.03 0.76 -7.96
C ALA A 12 -0.71 -0.73 -8.09
N VAL A 13 -1.07 -1.34 -9.20
CA VAL A 13 -0.76 -2.75 -9.46
C VAL A 13 0.75 -2.97 -9.55
N VAL A 14 1.47 -2.06 -10.22
CA VAL A 14 2.94 -2.13 -10.29
C VAL A 14 3.56 -2.06 -8.89
N TRP A 15 3.10 -1.14 -8.05
CA TRP A 15 3.60 -1.00 -6.68
C TRP A 15 3.37 -2.27 -5.86
N ILE A 16 2.16 -2.79 -5.91
CA ILE A 16 1.79 -3.99 -5.14
C ILE A 16 2.59 -5.20 -5.63
N ARG A 17 2.70 -5.39 -6.94
CA ARG A 17 3.39 -6.55 -7.51
C ARG A 17 4.89 -6.50 -7.29
N ALA A 18 5.48 -5.32 -7.13
CA ALA A 18 6.89 -5.21 -6.78
C ALA A 18 7.20 -5.98 -5.50
N TRP A 19 6.24 -6.05 -4.59
CA TRP A 19 6.38 -6.78 -3.32
C TRP A 19 5.85 -8.22 -3.43
N THR A 20 4.70 -8.42 -4.05
CA THR A 20 4.08 -9.76 -4.11
C THR A 20 4.81 -10.72 -5.05
N ASP A 21 5.46 -10.20 -6.09
CA ASP A 21 6.22 -11.02 -7.04
C ASP A 21 7.61 -11.37 -6.51
N HIS A 22 8.04 -10.77 -5.40
CA HIS A 22 9.31 -11.08 -4.76
C HIS A 22 9.17 -12.35 -3.91
N ALA A 23 10.29 -13.05 -3.71
CA ALA A 23 10.31 -14.21 -2.82
C ALA A 23 10.15 -13.77 -1.36
N TRP A 24 9.34 -14.49 -0.61
CA TRP A 24 9.13 -14.27 0.83
C TRP A 24 9.53 -15.53 1.61
N PRO A 25 10.09 -15.42 2.81
CA PRO A 25 10.38 -14.17 3.54
C PRO A 25 11.48 -13.35 2.88
N MET A 26 11.43 -12.06 3.09
CA MET A 26 12.32 -11.09 2.47
C MET A 26 13.31 -10.56 3.52
N THR A 27 14.58 -10.38 3.15
CA THR A 27 15.53 -9.72 4.04
C THR A 27 15.26 -8.22 4.04
N LEU A 28 15.76 -7.54 5.08
CA LEU A 28 15.63 -6.09 5.15
C LEU A 28 16.35 -5.41 3.98
N GLN A 29 17.51 -5.93 3.58
CA GLN A 29 18.27 -5.40 2.44
C GLN A 29 17.49 -5.56 1.13
N GLU A 30 16.82 -6.69 0.94
CA GLU A 30 15.97 -6.91 -0.23
C GLU A 30 14.80 -5.94 -0.25
N ALA A 31 14.18 -5.70 0.91
CA ALA A 31 13.09 -4.74 1.04
C ALA A 31 13.56 -3.33 0.72
N PHE A 32 14.74 -2.92 1.18
CA PHE A 32 15.33 -1.63 0.86
C PHE A 32 15.58 -1.49 -0.65
N ALA A 33 16.01 -2.57 -1.30
CA ALA A 33 16.22 -2.56 -2.75
C ALA A 33 14.91 -2.36 -3.52
N VAL A 34 13.82 -3.00 -3.09
CA VAL A 34 12.50 -2.80 -3.70
C VAL A 34 12.03 -1.36 -3.48
N ARG A 35 12.15 -0.84 -2.24
CA ARG A 35 11.82 0.55 -1.91
C ARG A 35 12.54 1.51 -2.85
N ASP A 36 13.86 1.33 -3.01
CA ASP A 36 14.70 2.23 -3.82
C ASP A 36 14.34 2.13 -5.31
N ARG A 37 14.04 0.93 -5.79
CA ARG A 37 13.63 0.70 -7.17
C ARG A 37 12.31 1.39 -7.51
N LEU A 38 11.42 1.47 -6.53
CA LEU A 38 10.14 2.18 -6.67
C LEU A 38 10.28 3.70 -6.55
N GLY A 39 11.48 4.18 -6.20
CA GLY A 39 11.73 5.61 -6.06
C GLY A 39 11.24 6.21 -4.74
N TRP A 40 10.91 5.38 -3.77
CA TRP A 40 10.46 5.84 -2.47
C TRP A 40 11.65 6.29 -1.63
N ARG A 41 11.45 7.32 -0.81
CA ARG A 41 12.54 7.91 -0.02
C ARG A 41 12.53 7.37 1.40
N PRO A 42 13.67 6.84 1.89
CA PRO A 42 13.75 6.40 3.28
C PRO A 42 13.73 7.60 4.24
N ALA A 43 13.12 7.40 5.40
CA ALA A 43 13.20 8.40 6.47
C ALA A 43 14.66 8.48 6.98
N PRO A 44 15.13 9.69 7.36
CA PRO A 44 16.52 9.86 7.80
C PRO A 44 16.88 9.03 9.05
N ASP A 45 15.92 8.87 9.95
CA ASP A 45 16.16 8.20 11.24
C ASP A 45 16.03 6.68 11.15
N ASP A 46 15.18 6.20 10.25
CA ASP A 46 14.90 4.78 10.12
C ASP A 46 14.43 4.46 8.71
N GLY A 47 15.27 3.78 7.95
CA GLY A 47 14.99 3.45 6.55
C GLY A 47 13.83 2.50 6.33
N ARG A 48 13.27 1.91 7.41
CA ARG A 48 12.06 1.09 7.30
C ARG A 48 10.82 1.94 7.04
N PHE A 49 10.85 3.22 7.43
CA PHE A 49 9.80 4.17 7.10
C PHE A 49 10.20 4.90 5.82
N PHE A 50 9.22 5.22 4.99
CA PHE A 50 9.51 5.87 3.71
C PHE A 50 8.38 6.81 3.31
N THR A 51 8.70 7.69 2.36
CA THR A 51 7.72 8.56 1.71
C THR A 51 7.59 8.18 0.24
N THR A 52 6.35 8.16 -0.24
CA THR A 52 6.05 7.97 -1.65
C THR A 52 5.65 9.31 -2.27
N LYS A 53 5.43 9.32 -3.57
CA LYS A 53 4.94 10.53 -4.25
C LYS A 53 3.55 10.97 -3.79
N LEU A 54 2.85 10.13 -3.04
CA LEU A 54 1.52 10.45 -2.49
C LEU A 54 1.61 11.21 -1.16
N SER A 55 2.81 11.32 -0.59
CA SER A 55 3.01 12.09 0.63
C SER A 55 2.81 13.58 0.34
N THR A 56 2.00 14.25 1.17
CA THR A 56 1.64 15.65 0.94
C THR A 56 2.49 16.65 1.70
N ASN A 57 3.12 16.25 2.80
CA ASN A 57 3.90 17.15 3.65
C ASN A 57 5.28 16.57 3.99
N GLY A 58 5.81 15.69 3.15
CA GLY A 58 7.06 15.01 3.44
C GLY A 58 6.98 14.02 4.59
N GLN A 59 5.77 13.73 5.07
CA GLN A 59 5.58 12.76 6.13
C GLN A 59 5.65 11.33 5.58
N GLU A 60 6.20 10.44 6.36
CA GLU A 60 6.25 9.03 6.01
C GLU A 60 4.83 8.51 5.83
N ASP A 61 4.56 7.88 4.70
CA ASP A 61 3.25 7.34 4.36
C ASP A 61 3.25 5.83 4.16
N GLY A 62 4.38 5.17 4.40
CA GLY A 62 4.48 3.73 4.37
C GLY A 62 5.62 3.22 5.23
N HIS A 63 5.63 1.92 5.46
CA HIS A 63 6.70 1.33 6.27
C HIS A 63 6.89 -0.16 5.97
N ILE A 64 8.12 -0.62 6.19
CA ILE A 64 8.51 -2.02 6.17
C ILE A 64 8.35 -2.52 7.60
N GLY A 65 7.45 -3.47 7.80
CA GLY A 65 7.05 -3.89 9.15
C GLY A 65 7.74 -5.15 9.62
N ILE A 66 7.83 -5.25 10.93
CA ILE A 66 8.29 -6.40 11.73
C ILE A 66 9.50 -7.11 11.11
N VAL A 67 10.67 -6.61 11.49
CA VAL A 67 11.95 -7.25 11.11
C VAL A 67 12.43 -8.07 12.31
N ASN A 68 12.59 -9.36 12.11
CA ASN A 68 13.14 -10.27 13.12
C ASN A 68 14.07 -11.29 12.44
N GLU A 69 14.47 -12.35 13.14
CA GLU A 69 15.36 -13.36 12.58
C GLU A 69 14.83 -14.01 11.31
N GLY A 70 13.50 -14.06 11.13
CA GLY A 70 12.87 -14.56 9.92
C GLY A 70 12.78 -13.55 8.81
N GLY A 71 13.27 -12.33 9.00
CA GLY A 71 13.26 -11.26 8.03
C GLY A 71 12.03 -10.34 8.13
N VAL A 72 11.71 -9.70 7.03
CA VAL A 72 10.58 -8.76 6.92
C VAL A 72 9.27 -9.55 6.89
N LYS A 73 8.31 -9.16 7.71
CA LYS A 73 7.00 -9.83 7.79
C LYS A 73 5.91 -9.12 7.00
N GLY A 74 6.10 -7.88 6.64
CA GLY A 74 5.10 -7.15 5.87
C GLY A 74 5.55 -5.78 5.44
N VAL A 75 4.79 -5.20 4.52
CA VAL A 75 5.01 -3.85 4.04
C VAL A 75 3.66 -3.18 3.96
N SER A 76 3.58 -1.95 4.45
CA SER A 76 2.41 -1.10 4.32
C SER A 76 2.74 0.03 3.36
N LEU A 77 1.91 0.21 2.35
CA LEU A 77 2.11 1.28 1.37
C LEU A 77 0.78 1.96 1.07
N PRO A 78 0.80 3.25 0.73
CA PRO A 78 -0.41 3.97 0.39
C PRO A 78 -0.77 3.78 -1.08
N LEU A 79 -2.05 3.93 -1.40
CA LEU A 79 -2.54 4.04 -2.78
C LEU A 79 -3.24 5.38 -2.99
N THR A 80 -3.48 6.11 -1.90
CA THR A 80 -3.97 7.49 -1.94
C THR A 80 -3.17 8.33 -0.97
N SER A 81 -3.20 9.65 -1.14
CA SER A 81 -2.70 10.55 -0.12
C SER A 81 -3.62 10.48 1.11
N ARG A 82 -3.13 10.99 2.24
CA ARG A 82 -3.97 11.11 3.44
C ARG A 82 -4.92 12.28 3.26
N GLY A 83 -6.21 12.03 3.46
CA GLY A 83 -7.20 13.08 3.49
C GLY A 83 -7.16 13.82 4.82
N ARG A 84 -7.46 15.12 4.78
CA ARG A 84 -7.60 15.91 6.00
C ARG A 84 -8.97 15.63 6.61
N LEU A 85 -9.05 15.59 7.94
CA LEU A 85 -10.31 15.31 8.63
C LEU A 85 -11.42 16.28 8.22
N GLN A 86 -11.08 17.54 8.06
CA GLN A 86 -12.04 18.57 7.64
C GLN A 86 -12.54 18.39 6.19
N ASP A 87 -11.83 17.62 5.38
CA ASP A 87 -12.18 17.34 3.99
C ASP A 87 -12.81 15.95 3.82
N LYS A 88 -13.15 15.28 4.91
CA LYS A 88 -13.64 13.89 4.87
C LYS A 88 -14.83 13.71 3.94
N ALA A 89 -15.75 14.67 3.95
CA ALA A 89 -16.96 14.62 3.09
C ALA A 89 -16.60 14.61 1.60
N VAL A 90 -15.47 15.20 1.22
CA VAL A 90 -14.98 15.23 -0.16
C VAL A 90 -14.10 14.01 -0.45
N CYS A 91 -13.18 13.69 0.46
CA CYS A 91 -12.18 12.65 0.24
C CYS A 91 -12.72 11.24 0.37
N ALA A 92 -13.67 10.98 1.28
CA ALA A 92 -14.18 9.64 1.53
C ALA A 92 -14.83 8.99 0.31
N PRO A 93 -15.72 9.68 -0.45
CA PRO A 93 -16.29 9.09 -1.66
C PRO A 93 -15.23 8.80 -2.73
N ILE A 94 -14.22 9.66 -2.86
CA ILE A 94 -13.13 9.48 -3.83
C ILE A 94 -12.29 8.26 -3.43
N ALA A 95 -11.96 8.13 -2.15
CA ALA A 95 -11.20 7.00 -1.64
C ALA A 95 -11.98 5.69 -1.81
N HIS A 96 -13.28 5.70 -1.57
CA HIS A 96 -14.13 4.52 -1.73
C HIS A 96 -14.19 4.09 -3.19
N ALA A 97 -14.37 5.03 -4.12
CA ALA A 97 -14.36 4.74 -5.54
C ALA A 97 -13.02 4.14 -5.98
N ALA A 98 -11.91 4.69 -5.49
CA ALA A 98 -10.58 4.15 -5.76
C ALA A 98 -10.42 2.74 -5.21
N HIS A 99 -10.92 2.49 -4.00
CA HIS A 99 -10.90 1.15 -3.39
C HIS A 99 -11.59 0.12 -4.30
N ILE A 100 -12.76 0.47 -4.82
CA ILE A 100 -13.50 -0.40 -5.75
C ILE A 100 -12.68 -0.68 -7.00
N ASP A 101 -12.05 0.35 -7.57
CA ASP A 101 -11.23 0.19 -8.77
C ASP A 101 -10.02 -0.71 -8.51
N TYR A 102 -9.35 -0.54 -7.37
CA TYR A 102 -8.21 -1.38 -6.99
C TYR A 102 -8.65 -2.83 -6.76
N VAL A 103 -9.76 -3.03 -6.07
CA VAL A 103 -10.29 -4.38 -5.83
C VAL A 103 -10.61 -5.06 -7.15
N ASN A 104 -11.24 -4.35 -8.09
CA ASN A 104 -11.56 -4.91 -9.40
C ASN A 104 -10.29 -5.31 -10.17
N ALA A 105 -9.26 -4.48 -10.15
CA ALA A 105 -8.00 -4.76 -10.84
C ALA A 105 -7.29 -5.97 -10.24
N LEU A 106 -7.24 -6.06 -8.91
CA LEU A 106 -6.60 -7.19 -8.23
C LEU A 106 -7.42 -8.47 -8.35
N THR A 107 -8.74 -8.36 -8.41
CA THR A 107 -9.64 -9.49 -8.66
C THR A 107 -9.38 -10.08 -10.06
N ALA A 108 -9.17 -9.21 -11.06
CA ALA A 108 -8.82 -9.67 -12.40
C ALA A 108 -7.48 -10.40 -12.41
N LEU A 109 -6.56 -10.03 -11.52
CA LEU A 109 -5.22 -10.61 -11.45
C LEU A 109 -5.17 -11.88 -10.60
N TRP A 110 -5.87 -11.90 -9.45
CA TRP A 110 -5.74 -12.94 -8.44
C TRP A 110 -7.03 -13.71 -8.11
N GLY A 111 -8.14 -13.37 -8.76
CA GLY A 111 -9.44 -13.93 -8.41
C GLY A 111 -10.16 -13.10 -7.35
N PRO A 112 -11.34 -13.54 -6.90
CA PRO A 112 -12.25 -12.69 -6.12
C PRO A 112 -11.75 -12.30 -4.72
N GLY A 113 -10.83 -13.02 -4.11
CA GLY A 113 -10.40 -12.70 -2.76
C GLY A 113 -11.53 -12.78 -1.75
N GLN A 114 -11.39 -12.07 -0.62
CA GLN A 114 -12.38 -12.06 0.44
C GLN A 114 -12.73 -10.63 0.82
N ASP A 115 -14.00 -10.27 0.62
CA ASP A 115 -14.54 -8.99 1.07
C ASP A 115 -14.75 -9.06 2.59
N LYS A 116 -14.04 -8.20 3.31
CA LYS A 116 -14.13 -8.11 4.77
C LYS A 116 -15.16 -7.08 5.25
N GLY A 117 -15.80 -6.39 4.30
CA GLY A 117 -16.82 -5.40 4.61
C GLY A 117 -16.27 -4.06 5.06
N GLU A 118 -17.12 -3.30 5.71
CA GLU A 118 -16.80 -1.94 6.16
C GLU A 118 -16.86 -1.89 7.68
N ARG A 119 -15.91 -1.19 8.28
CA ARG A 119 -15.89 -0.92 9.72
C ARG A 119 -15.39 0.49 9.94
N ASP A 120 -16.23 1.32 10.56
CA ASP A 120 -15.89 2.73 10.89
C ASP A 120 -15.40 3.53 9.69
N GLY A 121 -16.02 3.32 8.52
CA GLY A 121 -15.67 4.01 7.29
C GLY A 121 -14.48 3.40 6.56
N VAL A 122 -13.95 2.29 7.04
CA VAL A 122 -12.83 1.58 6.42
C VAL A 122 -13.34 0.33 5.71
N TRP A 123 -13.07 0.25 4.42
CA TRP A 123 -13.40 -0.91 3.59
C TRP A 123 -12.18 -1.79 3.48
N GLU A 124 -12.35 -3.11 3.60
CA GLU A 124 -11.24 -4.05 3.60
C GLU A 124 -11.51 -5.21 2.65
N HIS A 125 -10.50 -5.57 1.88
CA HIS A 125 -10.53 -6.73 1.00
C HIS A 125 -9.21 -7.48 1.12
N ARG A 126 -9.23 -8.79 1.07
CA ARG A 126 -8.04 -9.60 1.31
C ARG A 126 -7.87 -10.70 0.28
N TRP A 127 -6.64 -10.90 -0.15
CA TRP A 127 -6.22 -12.02 -0.98
C TRP A 127 -5.11 -12.79 -0.28
N VAL A 128 -5.12 -14.11 -0.42
CA VAL A 128 -4.00 -14.96 -0.02
C VAL A 128 -3.47 -15.60 -1.28
N LEU A 129 -2.22 -15.32 -1.61
CA LEU A 129 -1.61 -15.77 -2.86
C LEU A 129 -1.03 -17.17 -2.70
N PRO A 130 -0.75 -17.91 -3.81
CA PRO A 130 -0.19 -19.27 -3.73
C PRO A 130 1.11 -19.36 -2.95
N ASN A 131 1.92 -18.29 -2.92
CA ASN A 131 3.18 -18.23 -2.17
C ASN A 131 2.98 -17.88 -0.69
N GLN A 132 1.75 -17.93 -0.18
CA GLN A 132 1.36 -17.61 1.19
C GLN A 132 1.40 -16.12 1.53
N VAL A 133 1.70 -15.25 0.57
CA VAL A 133 1.64 -13.80 0.79
C VAL A 133 0.18 -13.38 0.88
N SER A 134 -0.13 -12.61 1.91
CA SER A 134 -1.46 -12.04 2.12
C SER A 134 -1.46 -10.56 1.72
N VAL A 135 -2.43 -10.16 0.92
CA VAL A 135 -2.61 -8.77 0.50
C VAL A 135 -3.95 -8.26 1.04
N THR A 136 -3.90 -7.17 1.78
CA THR A 136 -5.10 -6.57 2.38
C THR A 136 -5.17 -5.09 2.05
#